data_fdd679bbf75ab224c1bdec6c9a0251ea
#
_entry.id   fdd679bbf75ab224c1bdec6c9a0251ea
#
_cell.length_a   1.000
_cell.length_b   1.000
_cell.length_c   1.000
_cell.angle_alpha   90.00
_cell.angle_beta   90.00
_cell.angle_gamma   90.00
#
_symmetry.space_group_name_H-M   'P 1'
#
loop_
_entity.id
_entity.type
_entity.pdbx_description
1 polymer ?
#
loop_
_entity_poly.entity_id
_entity_poly.type
_entity_poly.pdbx_seq_one_letter_code
_entity_poly.pdbx_strand_id
1 'polypeptide(L)'
;MVGPVPERISIPSICKTMSSTRCTSLDPVVIEGWSWQPFLEDAVNSLQPVGIEPYPVKETFLFKQDQTGSKTKPINVTTATWACRSEKFRQVRAACVSAGSSASVLNFVINPLPRYDLPFFGGDLVTLPSGHLLALDLQPADKQDSQHTQAVWDRLMPIFERWRSQLPDGGPIPDEAQPFFSPGFLWTRLPLGEEGDQLIERVVRPAFNDYLNLYLELAAAAMPVSDQRMTHLLAGQRRYTDYRAEKDPARGMLTRFHGSEWTEAYIHDVLFDL
;
A
#
# COMPACT_ATOMS: atom_id res chain seq x y z
N MET A 1 32.91 -51.24 43.62
CA MET A 1 31.50 -50.93 43.39
C MET A 1 31.43 -49.50 42.86
N VAL A 2 31.25 -49.37 41.55
CA VAL A 2 31.16 -48.09 40.88
C VAL A 2 29.68 -47.85 40.64
N GLY A 3 29.16 -46.77 41.21
CA GLY A 3 27.74 -46.36 41.05
C GLY A 3 27.44 -45.79 39.65
N PRO A 4 26.20 -45.81 39.18
CA PRO A 4 25.85 -45.39 37.84
C PRO A 4 25.92 -43.86 37.68
N VAL A 5 26.43 -43.42 36.52
CA VAL A 5 26.46 -42.03 36.05
C VAL A 5 25.04 -41.61 35.65
N PRO A 6 24.53 -40.40 36.03
CA PRO A 6 23.21 -39.98 35.62
C PRO A 6 23.21 -39.58 34.16
N GLU A 7 22.19 -40.04 33.42
CA GLU A 7 21.87 -39.67 32.03
C GLU A 7 21.64 -38.15 31.90
N ARG A 8 22.32 -37.54 30.91
CA ARG A 8 22.03 -36.18 30.49
C ARG A 8 20.69 -36.14 29.78
N ILE A 9 19.74 -35.44 30.38
CA ILE A 9 18.49 -35.06 29.72
C ILE A 9 18.82 -34.05 28.64
N SER A 10 18.64 -34.45 27.37
CA SER A 10 18.77 -33.61 26.22
C SER A 10 17.54 -32.69 26.13
N ILE A 11 17.73 -31.41 26.39
CA ILE A 11 16.70 -30.38 26.18
C ILE A 11 16.65 -30.08 24.67
N PRO A 12 15.49 -30.19 23.98
CA PRO A 12 15.42 -29.82 22.58
C PRO A 12 15.63 -28.31 22.45
N SER A 13 16.64 -27.93 21.69
CA SER A 13 16.91 -26.56 21.29
C SER A 13 15.73 -26.04 20.46
N ILE A 14 14.87 -25.25 21.08
CA ILE A 14 13.86 -24.45 20.37
C ILE A 14 14.64 -23.34 19.67
N CYS A 15 14.98 -23.59 18.41
CA CYS A 15 15.48 -22.55 17.50
C CYS A 15 14.34 -21.57 17.25
N LYS A 16 14.25 -20.51 18.07
CA LYS A 16 13.46 -19.33 17.74
C LYS A 16 14.15 -18.66 16.56
N THR A 17 13.63 -18.87 15.37
CA THR A 17 13.93 -18.06 14.21
C THR A 17 13.45 -16.63 14.51
N MET A 18 14.33 -15.79 15.02
CA MET A 18 14.11 -14.36 15.09
C MET A 18 14.13 -13.86 13.64
N SER A 19 12.95 -13.49 13.11
CA SER A 19 12.84 -12.84 11.81
C SER A 19 13.70 -11.57 11.85
N SER A 20 14.76 -11.53 11.08
CA SER A 20 15.62 -10.34 10.97
C SER A 20 14.85 -9.24 10.24
N THR A 21 14.85 -8.04 10.80
CA THR A 21 14.34 -6.84 10.13
C THR A 21 15.47 -6.20 9.34
N ARG A 22 15.21 -5.85 8.08
CA ARG A 22 16.15 -5.12 7.22
C ARG A 22 15.54 -3.81 6.76
N CYS A 23 16.36 -2.81 6.54
CA CYS A 23 15.95 -1.60 5.85
C CYS A 23 15.85 -1.88 4.35
N THR A 24 14.79 -1.37 3.71
CA THR A 24 14.63 -1.41 2.25
C THR A 24 15.67 -0.51 1.58
N SER A 25 16.04 -0.82 0.32
CA SER A 25 16.74 0.16 -0.53
C SER A 25 15.79 1.34 -0.81
N LEU A 26 16.34 2.53 -0.98
CA LEU A 26 15.58 3.68 -1.48
C LEU A 26 15.36 3.64 -2.99
N ASP A 27 16.11 2.80 -3.70
CA ASP A 27 15.83 2.53 -5.11
C ASP A 27 14.53 1.72 -5.23
N PRO A 28 13.72 1.97 -6.29
CA PRO A 28 12.51 1.19 -6.51
C PRO A 28 12.84 -0.29 -6.70
N VAL A 29 12.00 -1.17 -6.16
CA VAL A 29 12.15 -2.59 -6.47
C VAL A 29 11.88 -2.80 -7.96
N VAL A 30 12.61 -3.75 -8.57
CA VAL A 30 12.44 -4.09 -9.99
C VAL A 30 11.91 -5.53 -10.08
N ILE A 31 10.77 -5.70 -10.74
CA ILE A 31 10.19 -7.01 -11.05
C ILE A 31 10.07 -7.11 -12.56
N GLU A 32 10.76 -8.07 -13.16
CA GLU A 32 10.78 -8.25 -14.62
C GLU A 32 9.37 -8.43 -15.18
N GLY A 33 9.04 -7.62 -16.20
CA GLY A 33 7.74 -7.68 -16.89
C GLY A 33 6.54 -7.20 -16.05
N TRP A 34 6.76 -6.55 -14.91
CA TRP A 34 5.68 -6.04 -14.08
C TRP A 34 5.13 -4.71 -14.63
N SER A 35 3.82 -4.69 -14.90
CA SER A 35 3.17 -3.58 -15.60
C SER A 35 3.16 -2.25 -14.85
N TRP A 36 3.26 -2.28 -13.50
CA TRP A 36 3.17 -1.08 -12.66
C TRP A 36 4.53 -0.47 -12.29
N GLN A 37 5.62 -1.00 -12.86
CA GLN A 37 6.98 -0.48 -12.62
C GLN A 37 7.10 1.03 -12.85
N PRO A 38 6.54 1.63 -13.94
CA PRO A 38 6.65 3.07 -14.17
C PRO A 38 6.01 3.94 -13.10
N PHE A 39 4.90 3.49 -12.48
CA PHE A 39 4.23 4.21 -11.40
C PHE A 39 5.06 4.22 -10.11
N LEU A 40 5.69 3.08 -9.78
CA LEU A 40 6.58 3.02 -8.63
C LEU A 40 7.81 3.91 -8.83
N GLU A 41 8.40 3.93 -10.01
CA GLU A 41 9.53 4.80 -10.36
C GLU A 41 9.15 6.28 -10.26
N ASP A 42 8.01 6.68 -10.82
CA ASP A 42 7.49 8.05 -10.72
C ASP A 42 7.31 8.45 -9.24
N ALA A 43 6.71 7.56 -8.44
CA ALA A 43 6.47 7.83 -7.01
C ALA A 43 7.78 7.97 -6.23
N VAL A 44 8.74 7.07 -6.43
CA VAL A 44 10.04 7.12 -5.76
C VAL A 44 10.81 8.38 -6.15
N ASN A 45 10.81 8.75 -7.44
CA ASN A 45 11.46 9.97 -7.92
C ASN A 45 10.84 11.23 -7.30
N SER A 46 9.50 11.28 -7.20
CA SER A 46 8.78 12.41 -6.59
C SER A 46 9.05 12.54 -5.08
N LEU A 47 9.39 11.44 -4.41
CA LEU A 47 9.70 11.41 -2.98
C LEU A 47 11.14 11.82 -2.65
N GLN A 48 12.09 11.74 -3.58
CA GLN A 48 13.50 12.06 -3.31
C GLN A 48 13.71 13.45 -2.67
N PRO A 49 13.04 14.54 -3.13
CA PRO A 49 13.22 15.87 -2.53
C PRO A 49 12.70 15.99 -1.10
N VAL A 50 11.87 15.04 -0.64
CA VAL A 50 11.26 15.07 0.72
C VAL A 50 12.23 14.63 1.81
N GLY A 51 13.40 14.07 1.44
CA GLY A 51 14.36 13.57 2.42
C GLY A 51 13.91 12.25 3.04
N ILE A 52 13.68 11.26 2.19
CA ILE A 52 13.26 9.92 2.61
C ILE A 52 14.40 9.11 3.20
N GLU A 53 14.09 8.28 4.19
CA GLU A 53 14.96 7.29 4.82
C GLU A 53 14.36 5.89 4.70
N PRO A 54 15.19 4.83 4.65
CA PRO A 54 14.67 3.47 4.61
C PRO A 54 13.74 3.15 5.78
N TYR A 55 12.65 2.42 5.51
CA TYR A 55 11.76 1.89 6.55
C TYR A 55 12.11 0.42 6.85
N PRO A 56 12.14 0.01 8.14
CA PRO A 56 12.46 -1.36 8.51
C PRO A 56 11.29 -2.29 8.19
N VAL A 57 11.55 -3.34 7.41
CA VAL A 57 10.58 -4.40 7.07
C VAL A 57 11.21 -5.75 7.42
N LYS A 58 10.41 -6.71 7.93
CA LYS A 58 10.89 -8.06 8.16
C LYS A 58 11.34 -8.69 6.83
N GLU A 59 12.48 -9.38 6.83
CA GLU A 59 13.11 -9.94 5.63
C GLU A 59 12.15 -10.82 4.82
N THR A 60 11.27 -11.57 5.50
CA THR A 60 10.25 -12.43 4.88
C THR A 60 9.21 -11.68 4.05
N PHE A 61 9.12 -10.36 4.20
CA PHE A 61 8.17 -9.48 3.50
C PHE A 61 8.83 -8.58 2.46
N LEU A 62 10.16 -8.50 2.44
CA LEU A 62 10.87 -7.69 1.44
C LEU A 62 10.75 -8.26 0.04
N PHE A 63 10.89 -9.57 -0.07
CA PHE A 63 10.79 -10.26 -1.35
C PHE A 63 10.40 -11.71 -1.12
N LYS A 64 9.36 -12.16 -1.79
CA LYS A 64 8.89 -13.53 -1.71
C LYS A 64 8.51 -14.05 -3.09
N GLN A 65 8.98 -15.25 -3.41
CA GLN A 65 8.59 -15.96 -4.61
C GLN A 65 7.95 -17.29 -4.23
N ASP A 66 6.81 -17.54 -4.84
CA ASP A 66 6.08 -18.80 -4.70
C ASP A 66 5.52 -19.22 -6.07
N GLN A 67 4.90 -20.38 -6.09
CA GLN A 67 4.25 -20.92 -7.27
C GLN A 67 2.82 -21.33 -6.94
N THR A 68 1.88 -20.93 -7.78
CA THR A 68 0.46 -21.27 -7.68
C THR A 68 -0.04 -21.88 -9.00
N GLY A 69 -1.33 -22.17 -9.10
CA GLY A 69 -1.92 -22.77 -10.28
C GLY A 69 -1.90 -24.30 -10.24
N SER A 70 -2.06 -24.96 -11.39
CA SER A 70 -2.04 -26.41 -11.48
C SER A 70 -0.63 -26.95 -11.81
N LYS A 71 -0.40 -28.22 -11.55
CA LYS A 71 0.87 -28.90 -11.92
C LYS A 71 1.21 -28.77 -13.42
N THR A 72 0.20 -28.67 -14.28
CA THR A 72 0.35 -28.54 -15.74
C THR A 72 0.41 -27.09 -16.22
N LYS A 73 0.00 -26.13 -15.40
CA LYS A 73 0.05 -24.68 -15.66
C LYS A 73 0.46 -23.95 -14.39
N PRO A 74 1.72 -24.07 -13.99
CA PRO A 74 2.23 -23.36 -12.83
C PRO A 74 2.32 -21.87 -13.15
N ILE A 75 2.05 -21.02 -12.15
CA ILE A 75 2.15 -19.58 -12.22
C ILE A 75 3.16 -19.14 -11.16
N ASN A 76 4.25 -18.53 -11.58
CA ASN A 76 5.20 -17.93 -10.66
C ASN A 76 4.61 -16.65 -10.10
N VAL A 77 4.72 -16.49 -8.80
CA VAL A 77 4.26 -15.31 -8.07
C VAL A 77 5.47 -14.66 -7.42
N THR A 78 5.63 -13.38 -7.65
CA THR A 78 6.60 -12.54 -6.94
C THR A 78 5.84 -11.47 -6.16
N THR A 79 6.09 -11.37 -4.86
CA THR A 79 5.65 -10.26 -4.02
C THR A 79 6.88 -9.55 -3.47
N ALA A 80 6.94 -8.24 -3.64
CA ALA A 80 8.03 -7.41 -3.14
C ALA A 80 7.46 -6.19 -2.41
N THR A 81 8.17 -5.74 -1.36
CA THR A 81 7.82 -4.53 -0.61
C THR A 81 8.93 -3.51 -0.75
N TRP A 82 8.57 -2.32 -1.20
CA TRP A 82 9.38 -1.13 -1.06
C TRP A 82 8.80 -0.26 0.06
N ALA A 83 9.63 0.29 0.94
CA ALA A 83 9.16 1.16 2.01
C ALA A 83 10.21 2.18 2.45
N CYS A 84 9.74 3.40 2.75
CA CYS A 84 10.55 4.45 3.33
C CYS A 84 9.75 5.23 4.39
N ARG A 85 10.41 6.16 5.07
CA ARG A 85 9.82 7.13 5.98
C ARG A 85 10.43 8.51 5.75
N SER A 86 9.83 9.54 6.34
CA SER A 86 10.40 10.89 6.35
C SER A 86 10.03 11.62 7.64
N GLU A 87 10.41 12.89 7.75
CA GLU A 87 10.00 13.73 8.88
C GLU A 87 8.47 13.77 9.08
N LYS A 88 7.70 13.70 7.99
CA LYS A 88 6.24 13.86 8.02
C LYS A 88 5.46 12.57 7.75
N PHE A 89 6.13 11.56 7.23
CA PHE A 89 5.53 10.26 6.89
C PHE A 89 6.06 9.17 7.82
N ARG A 90 5.15 8.55 8.56
CA ARG A 90 5.48 7.38 9.38
C ARG A 90 5.98 6.24 8.51
N GLN A 91 5.27 5.97 7.43
CA GLN A 91 5.58 4.94 6.47
C GLN A 91 5.07 5.35 5.09
N VAL A 92 5.89 5.22 4.08
CA VAL A 92 5.50 5.16 2.66
C VAL A 92 5.79 3.75 2.20
N ARG A 93 4.84 3.07 1.61
CA ARG A 93 5.03 1.71 1.16
C ARG A 93 4.42 1.42 -0.21
N ALA A 94 5.06 0.52 -0.92
CA ALA A 94 4.54 -0.13 -2.11
C ALA A 94 4.51 -1.65 -1.88
N ALA A 95 3.34 -2.25 -1.95
CA ALA A 95 3.18 -3.70 -2.09
C ALA A 95 3.05 -4.03 -3.57
N CYS A 96 4.05 -4.72 -4.10
CA CYS A 96 4.20 -5.03 -5.52
C CYS A 96 3.99 -6.52 -5.74
N VAL A 97 3.00 -6.90 -6.54
CA VAL A 97 2.71 -8.31 -6.85
C VAL A 97 2.73 -8.53 -8.36
N SER A 98 3.45 -9.56 -8.80
CA SER A 98 3.43 -10.05 -10.18
C SER A 98 3.15 -11.55 -10.17
N ALA A 99 2.06 -11.96 -10.80
CA ALA A 99 1.63 -13.35 -10.92
C ALA A 99 1.27 -13.67 -12.39
N GLY A 100 2.11 -13.24 -13.33
CA GLY A 100 1.89 -13.41 -14.76
C GLY A 100 0.53 -12.84 -15.21
N SER A 101 -0.24 -13.61 -15.98
CA SER A 101 -1.58 -13.20 -16.43
C SER A 101 -2.66 -13.28 -15.34
N SER A 102 -2.35 -13.77 -14.14
CA SER A 102 -3.34 -13.96 -13.08
C SER A 102 -3.54 -12.72 -12.22
N ALA A 103 -2.49 -11.95 -11.97
CA ALA A 103 -2.56 -10.69 -11.24
C ALA A 103 -1.28 -9.87 -11.43
N SER A 104 -1.44 -8.56 -11.52
CA SER A 104 -0.37 -7.56 -11.37
C SER A 104 -0.90 -6.45 -10.48
N VAL A 105 -0.21 -6.15 -9.37
CA VAL A 105 -0.71 -5.21 -8.36
C VAL A 105 0.39 -4.24 -7.93
N LEU A 106 0.05 -2.97 -7.86
CA LEU A 106 0.74 -1.96 -7.06
C LEU A 106 -0.27 -1.38 -6.07
N ASN A 107 -0.07 -1.65 -4.78
CA ASN A 107 -0.74 -0.91 -3.71
C ASN A 107 0.27 0.05 -3.09
N PHE A 108 0.13 1.33 -3.41
CA PHE A 108 1.03 2.40 -2.95
C PHE A 108 0.31 3.30 -1.94
N VAL A 109 0.85 3.41 -0.73
CA VAL A 109 0.23 4.16 0.37
C VAL A 109 1.25 5.02 1.09
N ILE A 110 0.88 6.27 1.40
CA ILE A 110 1.61 7.13 2.32
C ILE A 110 0.81 7.29 3.60
N ASN A 111 1.39 6.83 4.70
CA ASN A 111 0.85 6.95 6.04
C ASN A 111 1.49 8.16 6.74
N PRO A 112 0.76 9.25 7.00
CA PRO A 112 1.33 10.42 7.67
C PRO A 112 1.58 10.17 9.15
N LEU A 113 2.54 10.91 9.73
CA LEU A 113 2.63 11.00 11.18
C LEU A 113 1.44 11.80 11.73
N PRO A 114 0.78 11.36 12.82
CA PRO A 114 -0.38 12.06 13.39
C PRO A 114 -0.05 13.45 13.93
N ARG A 115 1.23 13.79 14.04
CA ARG A 115 1.73 15.12 14.36
C ARG A 115 1.43 16.16 13.28
N TYR A 116 1.12 15.73 12.06
CA TYR A 116 0.77 16.58 10.92
C TYR A 116 -0.65 16.26 10.47
N ASP A 117 -1.45 17.31 10.23
CA ASP A 117 -2.83 17.17 9.80
C ASP A 117 -2.89 16.88 8.29
N LEU A 118 -2.61 15.63 7.94
CA LEU A 118 -2.53 15.14 6.56
C LEU A 118 -3.45 13.92 6.39
N PRO A 119 -4.09 13.77 5.21
CA PRO A 119 -4.79 12.54 4.83
C PRO A 119 -3.80 11.41 4.55
N PHE A 120 -4.28 10.19 4.36
CA PHE A 120 -3.50 9.15 3.70
C PHE A 120 -3.49 9.41 2.19
N PHE A 121 -2.38 9.10 1.52
CA PHE A 121 -2.39 8.89 0.08
C PHE A 121 -2.61 7.41 -0.20
N GLY A 122 -3.55 7.07 -1.05
CA GLY A 122 -3.83 5.69 -1.48
C GLY A 122 -3.86 5.56 -2.99
N GLY A 123 -3.06 4.64 -3.53
CA GLY A 123 -3.07 4.23 -4.92
C GLY A 123 -3.18 2.70 -5.01
N ASP A 124 -4.27 2.20 -5.54
CA ASP A 124 -4.50 0.79 -5.84
C ASP A 124 -4.58 0.59 -7.36
N LEU A 125 -3.56 -0.04 -7.93
CA LEU A 125 -3.47 -0.34 -9.35
C LEU A 125 -3.40 -1.85 -9.51
N VAL A 126 -4.49 -2.45 -9.99
CA VAL A 126 -4.68 -3.89 -10.04
C VAL A 126 -5.07 -4.32 -11.44
N THR A 127 -4.30 -5.25 -12.01
CA THR A 127 -4.68 -5.98 -13.24
C THR A 127 -5.06 -7.41 -12.87
N LEU A 128 -6.24 -7.81 -13.29
CA LEU A 128 -6.76 -9.16 -13.18
C LEU A 128 -7.17 -9.67 -14.57
N PRO A 129 -7.46 -10.98 -14.75
CA PRO A 129 -7.98 -11.48 -16.03
C PRO A 129 -9.28 -10.82 -16.51
N SER A 130 -10.02 -10.16 -15.61
CA SER A 130 -11.27 -9.44 -15.90
C SER A 130 -11.07 -7.97 -16.30
N GLY A 131 -9.85 -7.44 -16.23
CA GLY A 131 -9.56 -6.03 -16.51
C GLY A 131 -8.71 -5.36 -15.45
N HIS A 132 -8.56 -4.04 -15.57
CA HIS A 132 -7.87 -3.22 -14.60
C HIS A 132 -8.86 -2.63 -13.60
N LEU A 133 -8.50 -2.62 -12.33
CA LEU A 133 -9.21 -1.95 -11.22
C LEU A 133 -8.24 -0.90 -10.68
N LEU A 134 -8.61 0.37 -10.80
CA LEU A 134 -7.69 1.47 -10.53
C LEU A 134 -8.35 2.48 -9.59
N ALA A 135 -7.70 2.77 -8.47
CA ALA A 135 -8.19 3.68 -7.45
C ALA A 135 -7.10 4.64 -6.97
N LEU A 136 -7.43 5.93 -6.88
CA LEU A 136 -6.56 6.97 -6.32
C LEU A 136 -7.37 7.83 -5.35
N ASP A 137 -6.79 8.16 -4.19
CA ASP A 137 -7.47 9.03 -3.23
C ASP A 137 -6.50 9.71 -2.26
N LEU A 138 -6.94 10.84 -1.70
CA LEU A 138 -6.43 11.43 -0.48
C LEU A 138 -7.42 11.12 0.65
N GLN A 139 -7.25 9.96 1.29
CA GLN A 139 -8.21 9.37 2.22
C GLN A 139 -8.17 10.07 3.57
N PRO A 140 -9.30 10.61 4.08
CA PRO A 140 -9.32 11.32 5.34
C PRO A 140 -9.20 10.37 6.53
N ALA A 141 -8.48 10.79 7.57
CA ALA A 141 -8.49 10.10 8.86
C ALA A 141 -9.87 10.20 9.55
N ASP A 142 -10.57 11.30 9.32
CA ASP A 142 -11.96 11.52 9.74
C ASP A 142 -12.69 12.38 8.70
N LYS A 143 -13.61 11.77 7.96
CA LYS A 143 -14.38 12.43 6.89
C LYS A 143 -15.31 13.53 7.41
N GLN A 144 -15.73 13.46 8.67
CA GLN A 144 -16.63 14.44 9.27
C GLN A 144 -15.89 15.67 9.84
N ASP A 145 -14.57 15.60 9.92
CA ASP A 145 -13.75 16.69 10.43
C ASP A 145 -13.43 17.70 9.32
N SER A 146 -14.18 18.79 9.26
CA SER A 146 -13.98 19.84 8.26
C SER A 146 -12.63 20.54 8.38
N GLN A 147 -12.02 20.62 9.57
CA GLN A 147 -10.68 21.15 9.74
C GLN A 147 -9.64 20.28 9.02
N HIS A 148 -9.85 18.96 9.03
CA HIS A 148 -8.99 18.00 8.36
C HIS A 148 -9.21 18.00 6.83
N THR A 149 -10.48 18.13 6.40
CA THR A 149 -10.87 17.78 5.03
C THR A 149 -10.99 18.96 4.09
N GLN A 150 -11.46 20.13 4.54
CA GLN A 150 -11.87 21.21 3.66
C GLN A 150 -10.73 21.71 2.75
N ALA A 151 -9.59 22.06 3.34
CA ALA A 151 -8.47 22.60 2.57
C ALA A 151 -7.86 21.58 1.60
N VAL A 152 -7.93 20.29 1.93
CA VAL A 152 -7.50 19.19 1.07
C VAL A 152 -8.46 19.04 -0.11
N TRP A 153 -9.77 18.98 0.17
CA TRP A 153 -10.78 18.77 -0.86
C TRP A 153 -10.89 19.94 -1.84
N ASP A 154 -10.77 21.19 -1.35
CA ASP A 154 -10.80 22.37 -2.22
C ASP A 154 -9.68 22.32 -3.30
N ARG A 155 -8.55 21.70 -2.99
CA ARG A 155 -7.44 21.52 -3.91
C ARG A 155 -7.53 20.23 -4.74
N LEU A 156 -8.10 19.17 -4.16
CA LEU A 156 -8.24 17.86 -4.80
C LEU A 156 -9.32 17.86 -5.90
N MET A 157 -10.46 18.52 -5.64
CA MET A 157 -11.61 18.46 -6.55
C MET A 157 -11.31 18.92 -7.98
N PRO A 158 -10.57 20.00 -8.25
CA PRO A 158 -10.21 20.37 -9.61
C PRO A 158 -9.35 19.33 -10.34
N ILE A 159 -8.49 18.60 -9.61
CA ILE A 159 -7.69 17.50 -10.16
C ILE A 159 -8.59 16.30 -10.47
N PHE A 160 -9.44 15.92 -9.52
CA PHE A 160 -10.41 14.84 -9.68
C PHE A 160 -11.30 15.07 -10.90
N GLU A 161 -11.94 16.23 -11.03
CA GLU A 161 -12.85 16.57 -12.13
C GLU A 161 -12.16 16.48 -13.50
N ARG A 162 -10.91 16.96 -13.58
CA ARG A 162 -10.10 16.87 -14.81
C ARG A 162 -9.94 15.43 -15.29
N TRP A 163 -9.58 14.52 -14.39
CA TRP A 163 -9.25 13.15 -14.75
C TRP A 163 -10.47 12.23 -14.79
N ARG A 164 -11.43 12.45 -13.88
CA ARG A 164 -12.65 11.64 -13.80
C ARG A 164 -13.47 11.70 -15.10
N SER A 165 -13.51 12.86 -15.76
CA SER A 165 -14.25 13.06 -17.00
C SER A 165 -13.71 12.21 -18.19
N GLN A 166 -12.49 11.69 -18.09
CA GLN A 166 -11.81 10.93 -19.14
C GLN A 166 -11.83 9.41 -18.90
N LEU A 167 -12.41 8.97 -17.79
CA LEU A 167 -12.41 7.57 -17.36
C LEU A 167 -13.84 7.04 -17.20
N PRO A 168 -14.10 5.77 -17.52
CA PRO A 168 -15.36 5.13 -17.20
C PRO A 168 -15.55 5.03 -15.68
N ASP A 169 -16.81 4.82 -15.27
CA ASP A 169 -17.15 4.63 -13.85
C ASP A 169 -16.65 3.26 -13.34
N GLY A 170 -16.05 3.24 -12.16
CA GLY A 170 -15.59 2.01 -11.52
C GLY A 170 -16.71 1.14 -10.93
N GLY A 171 -17.92 1.68 -10.86
CA GLY A 171 -19.09 1.03 -10.25
C GLY A 171 -19.27 1.36 -8.76
N PRO A 172 -20.26 0.76 -8.11
CA PRO A 172 -20.63 1.08 -6.74
C PRO A 172 -19.53 0.72 -5.75
N ILE A 173 -19.40 1.55 -4.72
CA ILE A 173 -18.52 1.34 -3.56
C ILE A 173 -19.38 0.84 -2.42
N PRO A 174 -18.96 -0.18 -1.65
CA PRO A 174 -19.67 -0.65 -0.47
C PRO A 174 -19.93 0.50 0.52
N ASP A 175 -21.15 0.56 1.07
CA ASP A 175 -21.55 1.63 1.99
C ASP A 175 -20.60 1.73 3.21
N GLU A 176 -20.13 0.59 3.72
CA GLU A 176 -19.18 0.51 4.83
C GLU A 176 -17.83 1.12 4.54
N ALA A 177 -17.42 1.20 3.27
CA ALA A 177 -16.14 1.78 2.84
C ALA A 177 -16.24 3.29 2.55
N GLN A 178 -17.43 3.82 2.27
CA GLN A 178 -17.63 5.23 1.92
C GLN A 178 -17.11 6.24 2.94
N PRO A 179 -17.15 5.99 4.27
CA PRO A 179 -16.60 6.91 5.27
C PRO A 179 -15.08 7.14 5.12
N PHE A 180 -14.37 6.25 4.46
CA PHE A 180 -12.91 6.30 4.30
C PHE A 180 -12.45 6.94 2.98
N PHE A 181 -13.38 7.24 2.06
CA PHE A 181 -13.02 7.88 0.79
C PHE A 181 -13.39 9.35 0.76
N SER A 182 -12.53 10.15 0.12
CA SER A 182 -12.79 11.57 -0.14
C SER A 182 -13.85 11.74 -1.26
N PRO A 183 -14.40 12.95 -1.44
CA PRO A 183 -15.22 13.23 -2.64
C PRO A 183 -14.41 13.16 -3.94
N GLY A 184 -13.10 13.28 -3.86
CA GLY A 184 -12.17 13.14 -4.98
C GLY A 184 -11.65 11.71 -5.18
N PHE A 185 -12.35 10.68 -4.72
CA PHE A 185 -11.99 9.30 -4.95
C PHE A 185 -12.10 8.93 -6.44
N LEU A 186 -10.98 8.83 -7.12
CA LEU A 186 -10.90 8.44 -8.53
C LEU A 186 -10.91 6.91 -8.62
N TRP A 187 -12.06 6.36 -9.01
CA TRP A 187 -12.29 4.94 -9.13
C TRP A 187 -12.74 4.58 -10.55
N THR A 188 -12.03 3.66 -11.20
CA THR A 188 -12.32 3.24 -12.57
C THR A 188 -12.02 1.78 -12.82
N ARG A 189 -12.68 1.21 -13.82
CA ARG A 189 -12.39 -0.12 -14.39
C ARG A 189 -12.13 0.03 -15.88
N LEU A 190 -11.01 -0.54 -16.34
CA LEU A 190 -10.60 -0.49 -17.75
C LEU A 190 -10.51 -1.90 -18.32
N PRO A 191 -10.79 -2.07 -19.63
CA PRO A 191 -10.60 -3.35 -20.30
C PRO A 191 -9.10 -3.69 -20.40
N LEU A 192 -8.78 -4.97 -20.57
CA LEU A 192 -7.44 -5.39 -20.99
C LEU A 192 -7.21 -5.06 -22.47
N GLY A 193 -5.94 -4.86 -22.82
CA GLY A 193 -5.50 -4.61 -24.19
C GLY A 193 -5.29 -3.13 -24.50
N GLU A 194 -5.09 -2.83 -25.77
CA GLU A 194 -4.55 -1.54 -26.22
C GLU A 194 -5.34 -0.32 -25.75
N GLU A 195 -6.66 -0.40 -25.73
CA GLU A 195 -7.52 0.70 -25.25
C GLU A 195 -7.29 0.99 -23.77
N GLY A 196 -7.30 -0.05 -22.92
CA GLY A 196 -7.04 0.11 -21.49
C GLY A 196 -5.62 0.57 -21.21
N ASP A 197 -4.63 0.00 -21.91
CA ASP A 197 -3.22 0.36 -21.77
C ASP A 197 -2.99 1.84 -22.14
N GLN A 198 -3.62 2.33 -23.21
CA GLN A 198 -3.56 3.74 -23.59
C GLN A 198 -4.19 4.67 -22.55
N LEU A 199 -5.32 4.29 -21.92
CA LEU A 199 -5.93 5.06 -20.85
C LEU A 199 -5.06 5.07 -19.58
N ILE A 200 -4.41 3.95 -19.26
CA ILE A 200 -3.45 3.89 -18.18
C ILE A 200 -2.32 4.89 -18.37
N GLU A 201 -1.68 4.88 -19.53
CA GLU A 201 -0.54 5.76 -19.80
C GLU A 201 -0.92 7.24 -19.94
N ARG A 202 -2.05 7.54 -20.60
CA ARG A 202 -2.41 8.93 -20.95
C ARG A 202 -3.27 9.62 -19.89
N VAL A 203 -3.96 8.86 -19.04
CA VAL A 203 -4.91 9.40 -18.06
C VAL A 203 -4.57 8.98 -16.65
N VAL A 204 -4.44 7.67 -16.37
CA VAL A 204 -4.26 7.17 -14.99
C VAL A 204 -2.89 7.56 -14.44
N ARG A 205 -1.82 7.40 -15.22
CA ARG A 205 -0.46 7.75 -14.76
C ARG A 205 -0.29 9.25 -14.52
N PRO A 206 -0.71 10.16 -15.40
CA PRO A 206 -0.74 11.58 -15.06
C PRO A 206 -1.63 11.93 -13.87
N ALA A 207 -2.80 11.28 -13.73
CA ALA A 207 -3.67 11.47 -12.57
C ALA A 207 -2.96 11.04 -11.26
N PHE A 208 -2.30 9.90 -11.26
CA PHE A 208 -1.50 9.42 -10.12
C PHE A 208 -0.44 10.46 -9.71
N ASN A 209 0.29 11.00 -10.70
CA ASN A 209 1.31 12.01 -10.46
C ASN A 209 0.71 13.32 -9.95
N ASP A 210 -0.43 13.79 -10.47
CA ASP A 210 -1.11 15.01 -9.98
C ASP A 210 -1.59 14.84 -8.52
N TYR A 211 -2.18 13.67 -8.18
CA TYR A 211 -2.59 13.36 -6.79
C TYR A 211 -1.38 13.31 -5.84
N LEU A 212 -0.30 12.66 -6.27
CA LEU A 212 0.92 12.56 -5.48
C LEU A 212 1.58 13.93 -5.29
N ASN A 213 1.67 14.73 -6.34
CA ASN A 213 2.24 16.07 -6.26
C ASN A 213 1.42 16.97 -5.33
N LEU A 214 0.08 16.95 -5.44
CA LEU A 214 -0.78 17.66 -4.48
C LEU A 214 -0.51 17.20 -3.05
N TYR A 215 -0.41 15.89 -2.82
CA TYR A 215 -0.13 15.35 -1.49
C TYR A 215 1.21 15.85 -0.94
N LEU A 216 2.26 15.85 -1.77
CA LEU A 216 3.59 16.33 -1.37
C LEU A 216 3.61 17.85 -1.10
N GLU A 217 2.84 18.65 -1.85
CA GLU A 217 2.66 20.07 -1.58
C GLU A 217 1.94 20.32 -0.24
N LEU A 218 0.87 19.56 0.04
CA LEU A 218 0.19 19.59 1.34
C LEU A 218 1.15 19.21 2.47
N ALA A 219 1.94 18.17 2.27
CA ALA A 219 2.93 17.74 3.24
C ALA A 219 4.04 18.80 3.44
N ALA A 220 4.51 19.43 2.38
CA ALA A 220 5.52 20.50 2.49
C ALA A 220 5.01 21.68 3.33
N ALA A 221 3.74 22.05 3.19
CA ALA A 221 3.11 23.14 3.92
C ALA A 221 2.67 22.78 5.35
N ALA A 222 2.53 21.48 5.67
CA ALA A 222 2.02 21.05 6.96
C ALA A 222 2.95 21.41 8.11
N MET A 223 2.36 21.98 9.17
CA MET A 223 3.04 22.31 10.43
C MET A 223 2.59 21.34 11.53
N PRO A 224 3.43 21.11 12.57
CA PRO A 224 3.05 20.30 13.70
C PRO A 224 1.79 20.85 14.38
N VAL A 225 0.86 19.94 14.70
CA VAL A 225 -0.39 20.27 15.40
C VAL A 225 -0.25 20.16 16.92
N SER A 226 -1.27 20.61 17.68
CA SER A 226 -1.34 20.43 19.13
C SER A 226 -1.46 18.94 19.52
N ASP A 227 -1.09 18.60 20.76
CA ASP A 227 -1.19 17.23 21.26
C ASP A 227 -2.64 16.71 21.26
N GLN A 228 -3.62 17.59 21.52
CA GLN A 228 -5.04 17.23 21.42
C GLN A 228 -5.42 16.88 19.99
N ARG A 229 -4.98 17.67 19.02
CA ARG A 229 -5.23 17.42 17.60
C ARG A 229 -4.53 16.14 17.13
N MET A 230 -3.28 15.93 17.53
CA MET A 230 -2.53 14.72 17.24
C MET A 230 -3.24 13.47 17.76
N THR A 231 -3.79 13.52 18.99
CA THR A 231 -4.56 12.41 19.57
C THR A 231 -5.81 12.09 18.75
N HIS A 232 -6.54 13.12 18.28
CA HIS A 232 -7.70 12.96 17.42
C HIS A 232 -7.34 12.32 16.07
N LEU A 233 -6.29 12.81 15.40
CA LEU A 233 -5.81 12.28 14.14
C LEU A 233 -5.35 10.82 14.28
N LEU A 234 -4.61 10.49 15.34
CA LEU A 234 -4.18 9.12 15.62
C LEU A 234 -5.38 8.17 15.81
N ALA A 235 -6.42 8.62 16.49
CA ALA A 235 -7.63 7.82 16.65
C ALA A 235 -8.32 7.57 15.30
N GLY A 236 -8.34 8.56 14.41
CA GLY A 236 -8.85 8.41 13.05
C GLY A 236 -8.00 7.45 12.21
N GLN A 237 -6.67 7.58 12.28
CA GLN A 237 -5.74 6.68 11.59
C GLN A 237 -5.92 5.22 12.05
N ARG A 238 -6.11 4.97 13.34
CA ARG A 238 -6.40 3.63 13.87
C ARG A 238 -7.70 3.06 13.32
N ARG A 239 -8.78 3.82 13.35
CA ARG A 239 -10.06 3.36 12.75
C ARG A 239 -9.90 2.96 11.28
N TYR A 240 -9.15 3.74 10.51
CA TYR A 240 -8.87 3.43 9.11
C TYR A 240 -8.05 2.15 8.96
N THR A 241 -6.92 2.04 9.66
CA THR A 241 -6.04 0.87 9.54
C THR A 241 -6.70 -0.41 10.04
N ASP A 242 -7.47 -0.35 11.15
CA ASP A 242 -8.21 -1.50 11.68
C ASP A 242 -9.27 -1.99 10.68
N TYR A 243 -10.05 -1.05 10.10
CA TYR A 243 -11.03 -1.39 9.07
C TYR A 243 -10.36 -2.02 7.83
N ARG A 244 -9.27 -1.41 7.35
CA ARG A 244 -8.55 -1.90 6.18
C ARG A 244 -7.91 -3.26 6.45
N ALA A 245 -7.34 -3.48 7.62
CA ALA A 245 -6.78 -4.78 8.01
C ALA A 245 -7.85 -5.87 8.07
N GLU A 246 -9.05 -5.57 8.56
CA GLU A 246 -10.15 -6.52 8.62
C GLU A 246 -10.72 -6.85 7.21
N LYS A 247 -10.91 -5.83 6.37
CA LYS A 247 -11.64 -5.90 5.10
C LYS A 247 -10.75 -5.88 3.85
N ASP A 248 -9.45 -6.14 3.98
CA ASP A 248 -8.53 -6.07 2.84
C ASP A 248 -8.94 -7.01 1.70
N PRO A 249 -9.26 -6.49 0.51
CA PRO A 249 -9.68 -7.29 -0.62
C PRO A 249 -8.56 -8.19 -1.18
N ALA A 250 -7.30 -7.85 -0.92
CA ALA A 250 -6.15 -8.64 -1.36
C ALA A 250 -5.93 -9.92 -0.53
N ARG A 251 -6.56 -10.03 0.67
CA ARG A 251 -6.40 -11.18 1.58
C ARG A 251 -6.59 -12.52 0.88
N GLY A 252 -7.69 -12.67 0.13
CA GLY A 252 -7.98 -13.92 -0.59
C GLY A 252 -6.95 -14.23 -1.67
N MET A 253 -6.47 -13.23 -2.38
CA MET A 253 -5.44 -13.36 -3.39
C MET A 253 -4.09 -13.74 -2.78
N LEU A 254 -3.65 -13.02 -1.76
CA LEU A 254 -2.38 -13.28 -1.06
C LEU A 254 -2.38 -14.65 -0.37
N THR A 255 -3.50 -15.04 0.25
CA THR A 255 -3.64 -16.37 0.86
C THR A 255 -3.48 -17.48 -0.17
N ARG A 256 -4.04 -17.33 -1.36
CA ARG A 256 -3.86 -18.29 -2.46
C ARG A 256 -2.42 -18.35 -2.94
N PHE A 257 -1.68 -17.22 -2.88
CA PHE A 257 -0.32 -17.13 -3.36
C PHE A 257 0.71 -17.63 -2.34
N HIS A 258 0.57 -17.24 -1.07
CA HIS A 258 1.62 -17.38 -0.05
C HIS A 258 1.17 -18.13 1.21
N GLY A 259 -0.10 -18.55 1.28
CA GLY A 259 -0.70 -19.18 2.46
C GLY A 259 -1.22 -18.17 3.48
N SER A 260 -2.11 -18.64 4.36
CA SER A 260 -2.84 -17.77 5.31
C SER A 260 -1.93 -17.15 6.38
N GLU A 261 -0.99 -17.92 6.93
CA GLU A 261 -0.09 -17.43 7.99
C GLU A 261 0.76 -16.24 7.51
N TRP A 262 1.39 -16.37 6.34
CA TRP A 262 2.16 -15.27 5.77
C TRP A 262 1.27 -14.07 5.43
N THR A 263 0.08 -14.32 4.89
CA THR A 263 -0.85 -13.24 4.50
C THR A 263 -1.32 -12.43 5.69
N GLU A 264 -1.75 -13.08 6.78
CA GLU A 264 -2.18 -12.34 7.98
C GLU A 264 -1.03 -11.55 8.58
N ALA A 265 0.16 -12.15 8.68
CA ALA A 265 1.33 -11.43 9.15
C ALA A 265 1.71 -10.24 8.24
N TYR A 266 1.61 -10.39 6.91
CA TYR A 266 1.88 -9.31 5.95
C TYR A 266 0.88 -8.15 6.06
N ILE A 267 -0.41 -8.48 6.22
CA ILE A 267 -1.47 -7.49 6.40
C ILE A 267 -1.22 -6.65 7.66
N HIS A 268 -0.88 -7.28 8.77
CA HIS A 268 -0.72 -6.58 10.05
C HIS A 268 0.66 -5.93 10.23
N ASP A 269 1.73 -6.57 9.73
CA ASP A 269 3.09 -6.09 9.97
C ASP A 269 3.62 -5.15 8.87
N VAL A 270 2.92 -5.06 7.70
CA VAL A 270 3.38 -4.26 6.57
C VAL A 270 2.28 -3.35 6.03
N LEU A 271 1.10 -3.91 5.67
CA LEU A 271 0.08 -3.12 4.98
C LEU A 271 -0.60 -2.12 5.91
N PHE A 272 -0.91 -2.52 7.13
CA PHE A 272 -1.64 -1.71 8.11
C PHE A 272 -0.94 -1.66 9.48
N ASP A 273 0.39 -1.70 9.45
CA ASP A 273 1.23 -1.40 10.60
C ASP A 273 0.99 0.05 11.07
N LEU A 274 0.66 0.26 12.38
CA LEU A 274 0.42 1.56 13.00
C LEU A 274 0.90 1.59 14.47
#